data_15a17ac7efc2f53fa276bccf67534514
#
_entry.id   15a17ac7efc2f53fa276bccf67534514
#
_cell.length_a   1.000
_cell.length_b   1.000
_cell.length_c   1.000
_cell.angle_alpha   90.00
_cell.angle_beta   90.00
_cell.angle_gamma   90.00
#
_symmetry.space_group_name_H-M   'P 1'
#
loop_
_entity.id
_entity.type
_entity.pdbx_description
1 polymer ?
#
loop_
_entity_poly.entity_id
_entity_poly.type
_entity_poly.pdbx_seq_one_letter_code
_entity_poly.pdbx_strand_id
1 'polypeptide(L)'
;MIDPILHGMRRILLAGTLAALAAAAVAAPPAPATAPTPAESAGRVAKAQKDADQFALISGRGSAQVCKAGFESLRRGALRGNAVDQLTLGALYLHGRVCGRFHLARDDHKASLYLAHAAIQGRLLAMPALAELDVRRGRALEANVWALAYLHYAVPKQQNTGCPASLLHRTLGMLSAAQNKQIVRDANAFILRYNAGIEAALHQQAQPPTACRPRPVGAHSRVPLLQPFSRIHIVAMHRALVLYLVAYDRDGRVQKLATVFAEPRWRDARRLRQIAEQRRVSAAPACDTALRWAFLPVELDNHKYRISHRG
;
A
#
# COMPACT_ATOMS: atom_id res chain seq x y z
N MET A 1 12.98 37.18 -40.87
CA MET A 1 13.48 38.54 -40.60
C MET A 1 13.99 38.49 -39.16
N ILE A 2 15.28 38.17 -39.02
CA ILE A 2 16.38 39.11 -38.73
C ILE A 2 16.34 39.44 -37.22
N ASP A 3 17.10 38.74 -36.40
CA ASP A 3 18.54 38.80 -36.15
C ASP A 3 19.00 39.84 -35.09
N PRO A 4 20.15 39.74 -34.57
CA PRO A 4 20.50 39.40 -33.19
C PRO A 4 21.27 40.55 -32.53
N ILE A 5 21.51 40.50 -31.24
CA ILE A 5 22.61 41.25 -30.63
C ILE A 5 23.40 40.34 -29.69
N LEU A 6 24.56 40.04 -30.20
CA LEU A 6 25.74 39.48 -29.57
C LEU A 6 26.58 40.57 -28.91
N HIS A 7 27.50 40.12 -28.05
CA HIS A 7 28.71 40.77 -27.53
C HIS A 7 28.48 41.54 -26.21
N GLY A 8 29.20 41.30 -25.21
CA GLY A 8 30.49 40.70 -24.90
C GLY A 8 31.00 41.31 -23.60
N MET A 9 31.77 40.62 -22.86
CA MET A 9 32.85 41.13 -22.01
C MET A 9 33.38 39.99 -21.15
N ARG A 10 34.45 39.41 -21.61
CA ARG A 10 35.85 39.51 -21.18
C ARG A 10 36.11 39.24 -19.69
N ARG A 11 36.68 38.07 -19.49
CA ARG A 11 37.78 37.62 -18.63
C ARG A 11 38.38 38.67 -17.67
N ILE A 12 38.37 38.31 -16.37
CA ILE A 12 39.48 38.64 -15.48
C ILE A 12 39.83 37.34 -14.72
N LEU A 13 41.00 36.83 -15.03
CA LEU A 13 41.71 35.80 -14.27
C LEU A 13 42.34 36.51 -13.05
N LEU A 14 42.00 36.06 -11.87
CA LEU A 14 42.80 36.30 -10.67
C LEU A 14 43.10 34.93 -10.04
N ALA A 15 44.32 34.52 -10.25
CA ALA A 15 44.96 33.41 -9.58
C ALA A 15 45.15 33.76 -8.11
N GLY A 16 44.39 33.13 -7.25
CA GLY A 16 44.58 33.15 -5.80
C GLY A 16 44.84 31.73 -5.34
N THR A 17 46.10 31.36 -5.20
CA THR A 17 46.55 30.13 -4.56
C THR A 17 46.24 30.21 -3.07
N LEU A 18 45.13 29.64 -2.63
CA LEU A 18 44.88 29.34 -1.24
C LEU A 18 45.26 27.87 -0.99
N ALA A 19 46.39 27.71 -0.31
CA ALA A 19 46.80 26.44 0.26
C ALA A 19 45.78 26.05 1.35
N ALA A 20 44.85 25.14 1.02
CA ALA A 20 43.95 24.54 1.98
C ALA A 20 44.72 23.45 2.75
N LEU A 21 45.08 23.75 3.99
CA LEU A 21 45.45 22.72 4.97
C LEU A 21 44.25 21.77 5.14
N ALA A 22 44.34 20.59 4.55
CA ALA A 22 43.42 19.50 4.83
C ALA A 22 43.71 18.95 6.24
N ALA A 23 43.00 19.49 7.22
CA ALA A 23 42.87 18.84 8.52
C ALA A 23 42.10 17.53 8.32
N ALA A 24 42.82 16.42 8.31
CA ALA A 24 42.21 15.10 8.35
C ALA A 24 41.44 14.99 9.69
N ALA A 25 40.11 15.21 9.63
CA ALA A 25 39.25 14.88 10.73
C ALA A 25 39.27 13.36 10.86
N VAL A 26 40.00 12.85 11.81
CA VAL A 26 39.93 11.45 12.27
C VAL A 26 38.53 11.28 12.77
N ALA A 27 37.69 10.58 11.98
CA ALA A 27 36.35 10.22 12.37
C ALA A 27 36.46 9.36 13.63
N ALA A 28 35.92 9.85 14.73
CA ALA A 28 35.83 9.09 15.96
C ALA A 28 35.12 7.76 15.65
N PRO A 29 35.59 6.63 16.20
CA PRO A 29 34.93 5.35 16.00
C PRO A 29 33.47 5.47 16.49
N PRO A 30 32.49 4.86 15.76
CA PRO A 30 31.11 4.90 16.18
C PRO A 30 31.03 4.33 17.60
N ALA A 31 30.35 5.05 18.50
CA ALA A 31 30.12 4.63 19.85
C ALA A 31 29.52 3.21 19.86
N PRO A 32 29.97 2.30 20.73
CA PRO A 32 29.43 0.97 20.80
C PRO A 32 27.93 1.04 21.02
N ALA A 33 27.17 0.31 20.19
CA ALA A 33 25.73 0.25 20.29
C ALA A 33 25.36 -0.23 21.69
N THR A 34 24.75 0.65 22.48
CA THR A 34 24.26 0.31 23.84
C THR A 34 23.28 -0.85 23.75
N ALA A 35 23.49 -1.88 24.55
CA ALA A 35 22.58 -3.00 24.64
C ALA A 35 21.17 -2.49 25.00
N PRO A 36 20.11 -3.03 24.37
CA PRO A 36 18.74 -2.57 24.61
C PRO A 36 18.36 -2.80 26.07
N THR A 37 17.65 -1.84 26.62
CA THR A 37 17.14 -1.95 28.00
C THR A 37 16.13 -3.11 28.11
N PRO A 38 15.94 -3.70 29.32
CA PRO A 38 14.93 -4.75 29.51
C PRO A 38 13.54 -4.34 29.06
N ALA A 39 13.14 -3.05 29.24
CA ALA A 39 11.86 -2.51 28.80
C ALA A 39 11.75 -2.46 27.26
N GLU A 40 12.79 -2.05 26.57
CA GLU A 40 12.83 -2.06 25.10
C GLU A 40 12.79 -3.48 24.55
N SER A 41 13.46 -4.42 25.22
CA SER A 41 13.43 -5.84 24.85
C SER A 41 12.02 -6.43 25.00
N ALA A 42 11.36 -6.17 26.13
CA ALA A 42 9.98 -6.58 26.38
C ALA A 42 9.00 -5.95 25.36
N GLY A 43 9.16 -4.67 25.04
CA GLY A 43 8.35 -4.00 24.02
C GLY A 43 8.51 -4.61 22.63
N ARG A 44 9.72 -5.02 22.24
CA ARG A 44 9.99 -5.70 20.96
C ARG A 44 9.35 -7.09 20.90
N VAL A 45 9.44 -7.87 21.97
CA VAL A 45 8.80 -9.18 22.06
C VAL A 45 7.28 -9.05 21.95
N ALA A 46 6.68 -8.11 22.68
CA ALA A 46 5.24 -7.85 22.62
C ALA A 46 4.78 -7.43 21.21
N LYS A 47 5.56 -6.58 20.54
CA LYS A 47 5.27 -6.18 19.16
C LYS A 47 5.39 -7.37 18.19
N ALA A 48 6.41 -8.19 18.30
CA ALA A 48 6.60 -9.36 17.43
C ALA A 48 5.47 -10.37 17.63
N GLN A 49 5.00 -10.58 18.86
CA GLN A 49 3.86 -11.44 19.16
C GLN A 49 2.58 -10.87 18.53
N LYS A 50 2.32 -9.56 18.70
CA LYS A 50 1.19 -8.89 18.05
C LYS A 50 1.19 -9.10 16.54
N ASP A 51 2.31 -8.88 15.87
CA ASP A 51 2.45 -9.02 14.42
C ASP A 51 2.21 -10.48 13.98
N ALA A 52 2.67 -11.45 14.78
CA ALA A 52 2.45 -12.88 14.52
C ALA A 52 0.97 -13.27 14.66
N ASP A 53 0.29 -12.79 15.70
CA ASP A 53 -1.15 -13.05 15.92
C ASP A 53 -2.01 -12.44 14.82
N GLN A 54 -1.72 -11.21 14.40
CA GLN A 54 -2.39 -10.57 13.27
C GLN A 54 -2.15 -11.32 11.97
N PHE A 55 -0.93 -11.78 11.72
CA PHE A 55 -0.62 -12.60 10.55
C PHE A 55 -1.38 -13.92 10.56
N ALA A 56 -1.46 -14.61 11.70
CA ALA A 56 -2.22 -15.85 11.84
C ALA A 56 -3.70 -15.64 11.48
N LEU A 57 -4.31 -14.56 11.99
CA LEU A 57 -5.67 -14.18 11.65
C LEU A 57 -5.84 -13.89 10.15
N ILE A 58 -5.00 -13.04 9.57
CA ILE A 58 -5.08 -12.62 8.16
C ILE A 58 -4.86 -13.81 7.21
N SER A 59 -3.93 -14.70 7.55
CA SER A 59 -3.67 -15.91 6.76
C SER A 59 -4.72 -17.00 6.93
N GLY A 60 -5.52 -16.93 7.99
CA GLY A 60 -6.44 -18.01 8.39
C GLY A 60 -5.71 -19.24 8.96
N ARG A 61 -4.45 -19.09 9.36
CA ARG A 61 -3.58 -20.19 9.82
C ARG A 61 -3.12 -19.96 11.25
N GLY A 62 -3.77 -20.63 12.19
CA GLY A 62 -3.44 -20.53 13.61
C GLY A 62 -4.50 -21.21 14.47
N SER A 63 -4.26 -21.28 15.78
CA SER A 63 -5.29 -21.68 16.71
C SER A 63 -6.37 -20.61 16.83
N ALA A 64 -7.57 -20.98 17.24
CA ALA A 64 -8.67 -20.04 17.46
C ALA A 64 -8.28 -18.93 18.46
N GLN A 65 -7.51 -19.28 19.48
CA GLN A 65 -7.05 -18.32 20.49
C GLN A 65 -6.09 -17.29 19.93
N VAL A 66 -5.10 -17.70 19.11
CA VAL A 66 -4.14 -16.80 18.44
C VAL A 66 -4.88 -15.86 17.48
N CYS A 67 -5.82 -16.38 16.70
CA CYS A 67 -6.59 -15.55 15.77
C CYS A 67 -7.54 -14.58 16.50
N LYS A 68 -8.14 -14.99 17.61
CA LYS A 68 -8.91 -14.09 18.48
C LYS A 68 -8.04 -12.98 19.06
N ALA A 69 -6.83 -13.30 19.53
CA ALA A 69 -5.90 -12.31 20.03
C ALA A 69 -5.49 -11.31 18.94
N GLY A 70 -5.19 -11.79 17.72
CA GLY A 70 -4.92 -10.95 16.55
C GLY A 70 -6.09 -10.04 16.19
N PHE A 71 -7.33 -10.55 16.20
CA PHE A 71 -8.54 -9.76 15.98
C PHE A 71 -8.73 -8.67 17.02
N GLU A 72 -8.64 -9.01 18.29
CA GLU A 72 -8.78 -8.02 19.39
C GLU A 72 -7.66 -6.97 19.35
N SER A 73 -6.46 -7.36 18.93
CA SER A 73 -5.35 -6.41 18.73
C SER A 73 -5.65 -5.42 17.60
N LEU A 74 -6.12 -5.90 16.44
CA LEU A 74 -6.54 -5.03 15.32
C LEU A 74 -7.70 -4.12 15.73
N ARG A 75 -8.71 -4.68 16.42
CA ARG A 75 -9.87 -3.93 16.88
C ARG A 75 -9.48 -2.78 17.82
N ARG A 76 -8.61 -3.05 18.80
CA ARG A 76 -8.10 -1.99 19.70
C ARG A 76 -7.32 -0.93 18.94
N GLY A 77 -6.49 -1.31 17.96
CA GLY A 77 -5.75 -0.36 17.15
C GLY A 77 -6.67 0.49 16.27
N ALA A 78 -7.66 -0.12 15.62
CA ALA A 78 -8.65 0.56 14.79
C ALA A 78 -9.49 1.57 15.60
N LEU A 79 -9.90 1.20 16.83
CA LEU A 79 -10.65 2.08 17.73
C LEU A 79 -9.81 3.27 18.22
N ARG A 80 -8.49 3.12 18.33
CA ARG A 80 -7.56 4.24 18.63
C ARG A 80 -7.23 5.08 17.39
N GLY A 81 -7.86 4.83 16.24
CA GLY A 81 -7.66 5.60 15.03
C GLY A 81 -6.48 5.15 14.17
N ASN A 82 -5.87 3.97 14.41
CA ASN A 82 -4.79 3.49 13.56
C ASN A 82 -5.34 3.12 12.17
N ALA A 83 -4.95 3.89 11.17
CA ALA A 83 -5.45 3.76 9.80
C ALA A 83 -5.10 2.41 9.14
N VAL A 84 -3.97 1.80 9.53
CA VAL A 84 -3.55 0.47 9.02
C VAL A 84 -4.42 -0.63 9.63
N ASP A 85 -4.67 -0.56 10.94
CA ASP A 85 -5.53 -1.51 11.64
C ASP A 85 -6.99 -1.37 11.14
N GLN A 86 -7.45 -0.14 10.83
CA GLN A 86 -8.76 0.12 10.22
C GLN A 86 -8.86 -0.48 8.82
N LEU A 87 -7.88 -0.27 7.94
CA LEU A 87 -7.84 -0.90 6.61
C LEU A 87 -7.91 -2.42 6.72
N THR A 88 -7.09 -3.00 7.60
CA THR A 88 -7.02 -4.45 7.78
C THR A 88 -8.33 -5.01 8.33
N LEU A 89 -8.88 -4.38 9.36
CA LEU A 89 -10.14 -4.82 9.97
C LEU A 89 -11.32 -4.66 9.00
N GLY A 90 -11.36 -3.56 8.24
CA GLY A 90 -12.34 -3.37 7.16
C GLY A 90 -12.27 -4.47 6.11
N ALA A 91 -11.06 -4.85 5.67
CA ALA A 91 -10.86 -5.95 4.73
C ALA A 91 -11.29 -7.32 5.30
N LEU A 92 -11.04 -7.55 6.59
CA LEU A 92 -11.49 -8.78 7.26
C LEU A 92 -13.02 -8.87 7.33
N TYR A 93 -13.72 -7.78 7.65
CA TYR A 93 -15.18 -7.75 7.61
C TYR A 93 -15.73 -7.87 6.18
N LEU A 94 -15.03 -7.33 5.19
CA LEU A 94 -15.43 -7.38 3.78
C LEU A 94 -15.54 -8.82 3.25
N HIS A 95 -14.66 -9.72 3.71
CA HIS A 95 -14.56 -11.08 3.22
C HIS A 95 -14.97 -12.13 4.24
N GLY A 96 -15.10 -11.77 5.51
CA GLY A 96 -15.12 -12.71 6.61
C GLY A 96 -13.78 -13.42 6.78
N ARG A 97 -13.61 -14.15 7.87
CA ARG A 97 -12.38 -14.93 8.08
C ARG A 97 -12.65 -16.15 8.95
N VAL A 98 -12.10 -17.27 8.54
CA VAL A 98 -12.06 -18.49 9.33
C VAL A 98 -10.62 -18.78 9.70
N CYS A 99 -10.36 -19.09 10.97
CA CYS A 99 -9.06 -19.43 11.48
C CYS A 99 -9.21 -20.44 12.63
N GLY A 100 -8.97 -21.70 12.34
CA GLY A 100 -9.33 -22.78 13.25
C GLY A 100 -10.83 -22.73 13.59
N ARG A 101 -11.17 -22.69 14.87
CA ARG A 101 -12.55 -22.52 15.37
C ARG A 101 -12.98 -21.05 15.49
N PHE A 102 -12.09 -20.10 15.30
CA PHE A 102 -12.45 -18.68 15.26
C PHE A 102 -13.09 -18.35 13.92
N HIS A 103 -14.29 -17.77 13.98
CA HIS A 103 -15.05 -17.35 12.82
C HIS A 103 -15.44 -15.89 12.92
N LEU A 104 -14.95 -15.06 11.99
CA LEU A 104 -15.38 -13.69 11.78
C LEU A 104 -16.36 -13.67 10.60
N ALA A 105 -17.63 -13.42 10.88
CA ALA A 105 -18.64 -13.28 9.84
C ALA A 105 -18.36 -12.05 8.98
N ARG A 106 -18.69 -12.13 7.69
CA ARG A 106 -18.74 -10.98 6.80
C ARG A 106 -19.75 -9.96 7.33
N ASP A 107 -19.36 -8.70 7.36
CA ASP A 107 -20.21 -7.59 7.77
C ASP A 107 -19.90 -6.37 6.91
N ASP A 108 -20.71 -6.17 5.88
CA ASP A 108 -20.51 -5.10 4.91
C ASP A 108 -20.63 -3.70 5.53
N HIS A 109 -21.43 -3.54 6.60
CA HIS A 109 -21.58 -2.27 7.28
C HIS A 109 -20.29 -1.90 8.02
N LYS A 110 -19.76 -2.82 8.84
CA LYS A 110 -18.48 -2.62 9.52
C LYS A 110 -17.33 -2.48 8.54
N ALA A 111 -17.33 -3.26 7.44
CA ALA A 111 -16.34 -3.11 6.38
C ALA A 111 -16.34 -1.69 5.83
N SER A 112 -17.52 -1.17 5.44
CA SER A 112 -17.67 0.18 4.92
C SER A 112 -17.17 1.24 5.90
N LEU A 113 -17.54 1.12 7.19
CA LEU A 113 -17.14 2.06 8.24
C LEU A 113 -15.61 2.11 8.40
N TYR A 114 -14.96 0.97 8.62
CA TYR A 114 -13.52 0.93 8.84
C TYR A 114 -12.72 1.31 7.60
N LEU A 115 -13.16 0.90 6.40
CA LEU A 115 -12.51 1.29 5.14
C LEU A 115 -12.65 2.79 4.88
N ALA A 116 -13.82 3.41 5.17
CA ALA A 116 -13.99 4.86 5.02
C ALA A 116 -13.07 5.63 5.96
N HIS A 117 -12.98 5.23 7.23
CA HIS A 117 -12.03 5.82 8.17
C HIS A 117 -10.57 5.69 7.72
N ALA A 118 -10.18 4.53 7.19
CA ALA A 118 -8.84 4.34 6.64
C ALA A 118 -8.59 5.22 5.41
N ALA A 119 -9.58 5.36 4.52
CA ALA A 119 -9.48 6.17 3.31
C ALA A 119 -9.22 7.65 3.62
N ILE A 120 -9.99 8.25 4.52
CA ILE A 120 -9.82 9.67 4.90
C ILE A 120 -8.52 9.94 5.69
N GLN A 121 -7.87 8.89 6.21
CA GLN A 121 -6.56 8.94 6.82
C GLN A 121 -5.44 8.56 5.84
N GLY A 122 -5.68 8.68 4.54
CA GLY A 122 -4.66 8.51 3.49
C GLY A 122 -4.31 7.06 3.16
N ARG A 123 -5.09 6.05 3.63
CA ARG A 123 -4.94 4.68 3.15
C ARG A 123 -5.71 4.52 1.84
N LEU A 124 -5.12 5.02 0.76
CA LEU A 124 -5.80 5.11 -0.54
C LEU A 124 -6.39 3.78 -1.03
N LEU A 125 -5.75 2.65 -0.70
CA LEU A 125 -6.23 1.31 -1.08
C LEU A 125 -7.58 0.94 -0.46
N ALA A 126 -8.03 1.66 0.57
CA ALA A 126 -9.38 1.49 1.10
C ALA A 126 -10.46 1.98 0.12
N MET A 127 -10.15 2.99 -0.72
CA MET A 127 -11.12 3.55 -1.68
C MET A 127 -11.56 2.53 -2.76
N PRO A 128 -10.66 1.83 -3.47
CA PRO A 128 -11.09 0.79 -4.40
C PRO A 128 -11.80 -0.39 -3.71
N ALA A 129 -11.45 -0.72 -2.47
CA ALA A 129 -12.18 -1.74 -1.71
C ALA A 129 -13.61 -1.30 -1.38
N LEU A 130 -13.81 -0.01 -1.04
CA LEU A 130 -15.15 0.60 -0.86
C LEU A 130 -15.92 0.60 -2.17
N ALA A 131 -15.28 1.00 -3.27
CA ALA A 131 -15.91 1.03 -4.58
C ALA A 131 -16.44 -0.37 -4.99
N GLU A 132 -15.64 -1.42 -4.85
CA GLU A 132 -16.10 -2.79 -5.14
C GLU A 132 -17.18 -3.28 -4.15
N LEU A 133 -17.13 -2.87 -2.90
CA LEU A 133 -18.20 -3.14 -1.92
C LEU A 133 -19.52 -2.50 -2.38
N ASP A 134 -19.48 -1.25 -2.83
CA ASP A 134 -20.67 -0.52 -3.28
C ASP A 134 -21.23 -1.10 -4.59
N VAL A 135 -20.38 -1.55 -5.52
CA VAL A 135 -20.83 -2.30 -6.71
C VAL A 135 -21.58 -3.56 -6.30
N ARG A 136 -21.05 -4.34 -5.36
CA ARG A 136 -21.72 -5.56 -4.87
C ARG A 136 -23.07 -5.29 -4.20
N ARG A 137 -23.27 -4.08 -3.69
CA ARG A 137 -24.52 -3.62 -3.08
C ARG A 137 -25.47 -2.97 -4.08
N GLY A 138 -25.12 -2.90 -5.36
CA GLY A 138 -25.90 -2.22 -6.40
C GLY A 138 -25.81 -0.69 -6.32
N ARG A 139 -24.87 -0.14 -5.56
CA ARG A 139 -24.67 1.32 -5.37
C ARG A 139 -23.63 1.85 -6.34
N ALA A 140 -23.97 1.85 -7.62
CA ALA A 140 -23.03 2.23 -8.67
C ALA A 140 -22.58 3.70 -8.58
N LEU A 141 -23.42 4.60 -8.09
CA LEU A 141 -23.09 6.02 -7.92
C LEU A 141 -21.98 6.17 -6.88
N GLU A 142 -22.16 5.65 -5.68
CA GLU A 142 -21.20 5.73 -4.59
C GLU A 142 -19.89 5.03 -4.96
N ALA A 143 -19.97 3.89 -5.64
CA ALA A 143 -18.79 3.17 -6.13
C ALA A 143 -17.93 4.06 -7.05
N ASN A 144 -18.55 4.81 -7.94
CA ASN A 144 -17.83 5.74 -8.84
C ASN A 144 -17.25 6.95 -8.10
N VAL A 145 -17.91 7.44 -7.05
CA VAL A 145 -17.34 8.52 -6.20
C VAL A 145 -16.04 8.06 -5.57
N TRP A 146 -16.00 6.85 -4.97
CA TRP A 146 -14.77 6.30 -4.40
C TRP A 146 -13.68 6.06 -5.45
N ALA A 147 -14.05 5.58 -6.63
CA ALA A 147 -13.10 5.35 -7.71
C ALA A 147 -12.49 6.66 -8.21
N LEU A 148 -13.28 7.72 -8.39
CA LEU A 148 -12.78 9.05 -8.79
C LEU A 148 -11.91 9.67 -7.70
N ALA A 149 -12.32 9.59 -6.43
CA ALA A 149 -11.50 10.05 -5.31
C ALA A 149 -10.13 9.35 -5.27
N TYR A 150 -10.11 8.03 -5.44
CA TYR A 150 -8.85 7.30 -5.54
C TYR A 150 -7.98 7.79 -6.70
N LEU A 151 -8.55 7.93 -7.89
CA LEU A 151 -7.81 8.38 -9.07
C LEU A 151 -7.22 9.78 -8.88
N HIS A 152 -7.94 10.68 -8.22
CA HIS A 152 -7.44 12.02 -7.89
C HIS A 152 -6.11 11.98 -7.13
N TYR A 153 -5.99 11.12 -6.12
CA TYR A 153 -4.76 11.00 -5.32
C TYR A 153 -3.70 10.07 -5.92
N ALA A 154 -4.11 9.06 -6.69
CA ALA A 154 -3.22 8.03 -7.21
C ALA A 154 -2.51 8.45 -8.50
N VAL A 155 -3.19 9.15 -9.41
CA VAL A 155 -2.63 9.57 -10.71
C VAL A 155 -1.39 10.44 -10.56
N PRO A 156 -1.40 11.53 -9.77
CA PRO A 156 -0.22 12.37 -9.60
C PRO A 156 0.98 11.63 -9.00
N LYS A 157 0.72 10.56 -8.24
CA LYS A 157 1.74 9.74 -7.57
C LYS A 157 2.16 8.54 -8.39
N GLN A 158 1.69 8.42 -9.64
CA GLN A 158 1.94 7.27 -10.52
C GLN A 158 1.63 5.91 -9.86
N GLN A 159 0.62 5.91 -9.00
CA GLN A 159 0.13 4.69 -8.36
C GLN A 159 -0.78 3.91 -9.31
N ASN A 160 -1.12 2.70 -8.91
CA ASN A 160 -1.96 1.80 -9.68
C ASN A 160 -3.38 2.37 -9.85
N THR A 161 -3.78 2.62 -11.08
CA THR A 161 -5.07 3.24 -11.42
C THR A 161 -5.97 2.31 -12.23
N GLY A 162 -5.48 1.13 -12.57
CA GLY A 162 -6.16 0.21 -13.48
C GLY A 162 -7.47 -0.33 -12.94
N CYS A 163 -7.51 -0.79 -11.68
CA CYS A 163 -8.73 -1.32 -11.07
C CYS A 163 -9.85 -0.29 -10.97
N PRO A 164 -9.62 0.91 -10.41
CA PRO A 164 -10.64 1.96 -10.38
C PRO A 164 -11.10 2.41 -11.76
N ALA A 165 -10.17 2.53 -12.72
CA ALA A 165 -10.53 2.84 -14.11
C ALA A 165 -11.41 1.75 -14.73
N SER A 166 -11.12 0.47 -14.49
CA SER A 166 -11.96 -0.65 -14.92
C SER A 166 -13.33 -0.64 -14.26
N LEU A 167 -13.42 -0.29 -12.97
CA LEU A 167 -14.68 -0.15 -12.26
C LEU A 167 -15.53 0.96 -12.87
N LEU A 168 -14.96 2.15 -13.09
CA LEU A 168 -15.64 3.25 -13.77
C LEU A 168 -16.17 2.81 -15.13
N HIS A 169 -15.38 2.12 -15.94
CA HIS A 169 -15.81 1.64 -17.25
C HIS A 169 -17.00 0.66 -17.15
N ARG A 170 -17.01 -0.22 -16.15
CA ARG A 170 -18.12 -1.17 -15.93
C ARG A 170 -19.42 -0.50 -15.49
N THR A 171 -19.32 0.56 -14.69
CA THR A 171 -20.46 1.12 -13.97
C THR A 171 -21.04 2.40 -14.63
N LEU A 172 -20.21 3.20 -15.30
CA LEU A 172 -20.68 4.45 -15.93
C LEU A 172 -21.73 4.21 -17.01
N GLY A 173 -21.63 3.12 -17.76
CA GLY A 173 -22.63 2.74 -18.76
C GLY A 173 -23.99 2.32 -18.18
N MET A 174 -24.06 2.08 -16.87
CA MET A 174 -25.28 1.71 -16.15
C MET A 174 -26.01 2.93 -15.58
N LEU A 175 -25.46 4.13 -15.74
CA LEU A 175 -25.92 5.37 -15.11
C LEU A 175 -26.41 6.37 -16.15
N SER A 176 -27.41 7.17 -15.76
CA SER A 176 -27.91 8.28 -16.59
C SER A 176 -26.89 9.43 -16.66
N ALA A 177 -27.05 10.33 -17.64
CA ALA A 177 -26.23 11.53 -17.75
C ALA A 177 -26.30 12.44 -16.51
N ALA A 178 -27.48 12.52 -15.86
CA ALA A 178 -27.66 13.27 -14.62
C ALA A 178 -26.86 12.63 -13.46
N GLN A 179 -26.90 11.32 -13.32
CA GLN A 179 -26.12 10.57 -12.33
C GLN A 179 -24.62 10.71 -12.57
N ASN A 180 -24.16 10.70 -13.83
CA ASN A 180 -22.76 10.92 -14.16
C ASN A 180 -22.27 12.32 -13.73
N LYS A 181 -23.09 13.36 -13.90
CA LYS A 181 -22.79 14.69 -13.38
C LYS A 181 -22.79 14.73 -11.85
N GLN A 182 -23.69 13.97 -11.21
CA GLN A 182 -23.76 13.87 -9.75
C GLN A 182 -22.49 13.26 -9.18
N ILE A 183 -21.98 12.16 -9.76
CA ILE A 183 -20.74 11.52 -9.34
C ILE A 183 -19.57 12.52 -9.26
N VAL A 184 -19.41 13.35 -10.30
CA VAL A 184 -18.33 14.34 -10.34
C VAL A 184 -18.50 15.38 -9.22
N ARG A 185 -19.72 15.85 -8.98
CA ARG A 185 -20.01 16.78 -7.88
C ARG A 185 -19.69 16.17 -6.52
N ASP A 186 -20.13 14.93 -6.28
CA ASP A 186 -19.97 14.25 -5.01
C ASP A 186 -18.49 13.88 -4.76
N ALA A 187 -17.75 13.45 -5.80
CA ALA A 187 -16.32 13.22 -5.70
C ALA A 187 -15.55 14.51 -5.38
N ASN A 188 -15.89 15.62 -6.04
CA ASN A 188 -15.29 16.93 -5.75
C ASN A 188 -15.63 17.40 -4.34
N ALA A 189 -16.86 17.23 -3.88
CA ALA A 189 -17.27 17.57 -2.52
C ALA A 189 -16.50 16.75 -1.48
N PHE A 190 -16.32 15.44 -1.72
CA PHE A 190 -15.50 14.58 -0.88
C PHE A 190 -14.04 15.07 -0.84
N ILE A 191 -13.46 15.33 -2.00
CA ILE A 191 -12.07 15.81 -2.10
C ILE A 191 -11.93 17.14 -1.34
N LEU A 192 -12.76 18.12 -1.61
CA LEU A 192 -12.70 19.42 -0.93
C LEU A 192 -12.78 19.27 0.59
N ARG A 193 -13.63 18.38 1.07
CA ARG A 193 -13.82 18.17 2.52
C ARG A 193 -12.63 17.51 3.21
N TYR A 194 -11.97 16.54 2.56
CA TYR A 194 -10.99 15.66 3.21
C TYR A 194 -9.57 15.86 2.70
N ASN A 195 -9.34 16.68 1.65
CA ASN A 195 -8.05 16.82 0.98
C ASN A 195 -6.89 17.13 1.93
N ALA A 196 -7.06 18.13 2.79
CA ALA A 196 -5.98 18.54 3.70
C ALA A 196 -5.50 17.39 4.60
N GLY A 197 -6.43 16.61 5.16
CA GLY A 197 -6.11 15.47 6.01
C GLY A 197 -5.46 14.32 5.23
N ILE A 198 -6.00 14.01 4.05
CA ILE A 198 -5.47 12.94 3.20
C ILE A 198 -4.07 13.28 2.71
N GLU A 199 -3.83 14.50 2.20
CA GLU A 199 -2.51 14.92 1.73
C GLU A 199 -1.48 14.98 2.87
N ALA A 200 -1.85 15.48 4.06
CA ALA A 200 -0.97 15.44 5.22
C ALA A 200 -0.57 14.01 5.60
N ALA A 201 -1.53 13.08 5.62
CA ALA A 201 -1.25 11.68 5.90
C ALA A 201 -0.37 11.02 4.81
N LEU A 202 -0.59 11.33 3.54
CA LEU A 202 0.22 10.85 2.43
C LEU A 202 1.65 11.41 2.51
N HIS A 203 1.80 12.66 2.93
CA HIS A 203 3.10 13.29 3.13
C HIS A 203 3.89 12.62 4.26
N GLN A 204 3.24 12.33 5.39
CA GLN A 204 3.83 11.56 6.49
C GLN A 204 4.25 10.16 6.05
N GLN A 205 3.45 9.48 5.22
CA GLN A 205 3.80 8.17 4.66
C GLN A 205 4.98 8.22 3.69
N ALA A 206 5.19 9.35 3.02
CA ALA A 206 6.29 9.55 2.08
C ALA A 206 7.63 9.89 2.75
N GLN A 207 7.62 10.26 4.06
CA GLN A 207 8.85 10.55 4.79
C GLN A 207 9.81 9.35 4.78
N PRO A 208 11.13 9.60 4.80
CA PRO A 208 12.10 8.53 4.75
C PRO A 208 11.83 7.53 5.88
N PRO A 209 11.72 6.26 5.55
CA PRO A 209 11.43 5.24 6.54
C PRO A 209 12.61 5.08 7.50
N THR A 210 12.30 4.69 8.74
CA THR A 210 13.31 4.21 9.68
C THR A 210 14.12 3.08 9.08
N ALA A 211 15.35 2.85 9.55
CA ALA A 211 16.25 1.82 9.00
C ALA A 211 15.61 0.42 8.88
N CYS A 212 14.63 0.13 9.71
CA CYS A 212 13.93 -1.17 9.72
C CYS A 212 12.71 -1.25 8.77
N ARG A 213 12.29 -0.16 8.13
CA ARG A 213 11.15 -0.23 7.21
C ARG A 213 11.57 -0.87 5.89
N PRO A 214 10.87 -1.91 5.40
CA PRO A 214 11.18 -2.52 4.11
C PRO A 214 11.11 -1.50 2.97
N ARG A 215 12.19 -1.39 2.20
CA ARG A 215 12.24 -0.58 0.98
C ARG A 215 12.29 -1.51 -0.23
N PRO A 216 11.42 -1.37 -1.22
CA PRO A 216 11.51 -2.17 -2.43
C PRO A 216 12.86 -1.98 -3.12
N VAL A 217 13.45 -3.07 -3.58
CA VAL A 217 14.66 -3.05 -4.40
C VAL A 217 14.25 -3.23 -5.86
N GLY A 218 14.73 -2.34 -6.71
CA GLY A 218 14.50 -2.37 -8.15
C GLY A 218 13.40 -1.42 -8.60
N ALA A 219 13.64 -0.80 -9.76
CA ALA A 219 12.64 -0.04 -10.48
C ALA A 219 11.54 -0.99 -10.95
N HIS A 220 10.32 -0.46 -11.12
CA HIS A 220 9.13 -1.12 -11.65
C HIS A 220 9.43 -2.32 -12.55
N SER A 221 9.57 -3.53 -12.00
CA SER A 221 9.73 -4.68 -12.86
C SER A 221 8.36 -5.00 -13.46
N ARG A 222 8.18 -4.62 -14.69
CA ARG A 222 7.20 -5.23 -15.56
C ARG A 222 7.68 -6.64 -15.81
N VAL A 223 7.22 -7.61 -15.05
CA VAL A 223 7.46 -9.00 -15.41
C VAL A 223 6.43 -9.35 -16.47
N PRO A 224 6.82 -9.57 -17.72
CA PRO A 224 5.89 -10.07 -18.71
C PRO A 224 5.39 -11.43 -18.24
N LEU A 225 4.12 -11.70 -18.40
CA LEU A 225 3.59 -13.06 -18.32
C LEU A 225 4.23 -13.85 -19.49
N LEU A 226 5.36 -14.47 -19.22
CA LEU A 226 6.09 -15.31 -20.19
C LEU A 226 5.38 -16.66 -20.33
N GLN A 227 4.16 -16.64 -20.87
CA GLN A 227 3.66 -17.80 -21.61
C GLN A 227 2.68 -17.31 -22.66
N PRO A 228 2.87 -17.69 -23.94
CA PRO A 228 1.82 -17.54 -24.93
C PRO A 228 0.67 -18.42 -24.46
N PHE A 229 -0.41 -17.81 -23.98
CA PHE A 229 -1.66 -18.52 -23.86
C PHE A 229 -2.04 -18.97 -25.26
N SER A 230 -1.90 -20.26 -25.51
CA SER A 230 -2.54 -20.90 -26.63
C SER A 230 -4.00 -20.44 -26.69
N ARG A 231 -4.34 -19.73 -27.74
CA ARG A 231 -5.67 -19.43 -28.33
C ARG A 231 -6.88 -19.83 -27.46
N ILE A 232 -7.03 -19.30 -26.26
CA ILE A 232 -8.24 -19.47 -25.51
C ILE A 232 -8.74 -18.08 -25.18
N HIS A 233 -9.83 -17.73 -25.85
CA HIS A 233 -10.77 -16.64 -25.58
C HIS A 233 -10.20 -15.49 -24.74
N ILE A 234 -10.00 -14.36 -25.37
CA ILE A 234 -9.84 -13.06 -24.73
C ILE A 234 -11.16 -12.77 -23.99
N VAL A 235 -11.39 -13.50 -22.91
CA VAL A 235 -12.33 -13.04 -21.87
C VAL A 235 -11.72 -11.76 -21.36
N ALA A 236 -12.50 -10.68 -21.37
CA ALA A 236 -12.12 -9.37 -20.89
C ALA A 236 -11.26 -9.54 -19.63
N MET A 237 -9.97 -9.22 -19.74
CA MET A 237 -9.05 -9.47 -18.64
C MET A 237 -9.42 -8.58 -17.48
N HIS A 238 -9.89 -9.19 -16.44
CA HIS A 238 -10.30 -8.49 -15.25
C HIS A 238 -9.05 -7.95 -14.56
N ARG A 239 -8.98 -6.64 -14.46
CA ARG A 239 -7.99 -5.97 -13.62
C ARG A 239 -8.27 -6.34 -12.18
N ALA A 240 -7.25 -6.68 -11.44
CA ALA A 240 -7.38 -7.07 -10.04
C ALA A 240 -6.36 -6.32 -9.20
N LEU A 241 -6.76 -5.93 -8.00
CA LEU A 241 -5.91 -5.36 -6.98
C LEU A 241 -5.89 -6.33 -5.79
N VAL A 242 -4.70 -6.77 -5.42
CA VAL A 242 -4.51 -7.62 -4.25
C VAL A 242 -3.58 -6.91 -3.27
N LEU A 243 -3.97 -6.85 -2.02
CA LEU A 243 -3.13 -6.36 -0.93
C LEU A 243 -2.64 -7.54 -0.12
N TYR A 244 -1.33 -7.69 -0.03
CA TYR A 244 -0.67 -8.68 0.80
C TYR A 244 -0.09 -8.05 2.06
N LEU A 245 -0.16 -8.75 3.19
CA LEU A 245 0.72 -8.55 4.32
C LEU A 245 1.92 -9.46 4.15
N VAL A 246 3.11 -8.88 4.13
CA VAL A 246 4.37 -9.58 3.85
C VAL A 246 5.35 -9.39 5.00
N ALA A 247 5.99 -10.46 5.42
CA ALA A 247 7.13 -10.39 6.31
C ALA A 247 8.42 -10.69 5.55
N TYR A 248 9.38 -9.80 5.66
CA TYR A 248 10.71 -9.90 5.08
C TYR A 248 11.75 -10.16 6.16
N ASP A 249 12.74 -11.01 5.85
CA ASP A 249 13.93 -11.19 6.69
C ASP A 249 14.89 -10.00 6.60
N ARG A 250 16.05 -10.12 7.27
CA ARG A 250 17.10 -9.10 7.24
C ARG A 250 17.72 -8.91 5.86
N ASP A 251 17.75 -9.97 5.05
CA ASP A 251 18.26 -9.94 3.67
C ASP A 251 17.23 -9.40 2.67
N GLY A 252 16.02 -9.07 3.11
CA GLY A 252 14.95 -8.56 2.28
C GLY A 252 14.19 -9.62 1.49
N ARG A 253 14.29 -10.89 1.88
CA ARG A 253 13.54 -12.01 1.26
C ARG A 253 12.20 -12.19 1.95
N VAL A 254 11.19 -12.56 1.18
CA VAL A 254 9.85 -12.87 1.70
C VAL A 254 9.90 -14.18 2.49
N GLN A 255 9.51 -14.11 3.75
CA GLN A 255 9.39 -15.26 4.65
C GLN A 255 7.95 -15.67 4.89
N LYS A 256 7.04 -14.69 4.98
CA LYS A 256 5.62 -14.94 5.17
C LYS A 256 4.80 -14.01 4.28
N LEU A 257 3.69 -14.52 3.76
CA LEU A 257 2.79 -13.78 2.91
C LEU A 257 1.34 -14.19 3.17
N ALA A 258 0.47 -13.21 3.41
CA ALA A 258 -0.97 -13.42 3.60
C ALA A 258 -1.76 -12.39 2.79
N THR A 259 -2.87 -12.81 2.17
CA THR A 259 -3.78 -11.93 1.46
C THR A 259 -4.66 -11.18 2.44
N VAL A 260 -4.59 -9.86 2.44
CA VAL A 260 -5.46 -8.98 3.22
C VAL A 260 -6.81 -8.85 2.51
N PHE A 261 -6.79 -8.41 1.26
CA PHE A 261 -7.95 -8.42 0.36
C PHE A 261 -7.54 -8.63 -1.10
N ALA A 262 -8.52 -9.03 -1.94
CA ALA A 262 -8.38 -9.11 -3.39
C ALA A 262 -9.69 -8.63 -4.03
N GLU A 263 -9.62 -7.62 -4.90
CA GLU A 263 -10.78 -7.02 -5.54
C GLU A 263 -10.56 -6.82 -7.06
N PRO A 264 -11.52 -7.18 -7.89
CA PRO A 264 -12.59 -8.13 -7.58
C PRO A 264 -12.01 -9.51 -7.21
N ARG A 265 -12.78 -10.32 -6.45
CA ARG A 265 -12.33 -11.64 -5.96
C ARG A 265 -11.84 -12.51 -7.12
N TRP A 266 -10.53 -12.74 -7.21
CA TRP A 266 -9.93 -13.32 -8.42
C TRP A 266 -9.47 -14.77 -8.23
N ARG A 267 -9.72 -15.59 -9.29
CA ARG A 267 -9.38 -17.02 -9.27
C ARG A 267 -7.87 -17.29 -9.37
N ASP A 268 -7.07 -16.37 -9.93
CA ASP A 268 -5.63 -16.55 -10.15
C ASP A 268 -4.73 -15.99 -9.03
N ALA A 269 -5.25 -15.90 -7.83
CA ALA A 269 -4.49 -15.45 -6.65
C ALA A 269 -3.14 -16.19 -6.48
N ARG A 270 -3.01 -17.41 -7.02
CA ARG A 270 -1.75 -18.18 -6.99
C ARG A 270 -0.62 -17.49 -7.74
N ARG A 271 -0.87 -16.95 -8.96
CA ARG A 271 0.16 -16.28 -9.76
C ARG A 271 0.60 -14.97 -9.12
N LEU A 272 -0.35 -14.15 -8.68
CA LEU A 272 -0.03 -12.92 -7.99
C LEU A 272 0.71 -13.19 -6.69
N ARG A 273 0.38 -14.28 -6.01
CA ARG A 273 1.10 -14.74 -4.83
C ARG A 273 2.55 -15.12 -5.15
N GLN A 274 2.81 -15.90 -6.20
CA GLN A 274 4.17 -16.27 -6.62
C GLN A 274 5.01 -15.03 -6.93
N ILE A 275 4.41 -14.03 -7.57
CA ILE A 275 5.07 -12.75 -7.85
C ILE A 275 5.42 -12.02 -6.56
N ALA A 276 4.47 -11.95 -5.62
CA ALA A 276 4.70 -11.32 -4.34
C ALA A 276 5.79 -12.06 -3.52
N GLU A 277 5.84 -13.38 -3.59
CA GLU A 277 6.85 -14.22 -2.92
C GLU A 277 8.27 -14.01 -3.48
N GLN A 278 8.40 -13.68 -4.75
CA GLN A 278 9.69 -13.40 -5.40
C GLN A 278 10.21 -11.98 -5.13
N ARG A 279 9.41 -11.13 -4.49
CA ARG A 279 9.81 -9.75 -4.23
C ARG A 279 10.85 -9.64 -3.15
N ARG A 280 11.78 -8.71 -3.38
CA ARG A 280 12.82 -8.37 -2.42
C ARG A 280 12.70 -6.91 -2.01
N VAL A 281 13.09 -6.66 -0.78
CA VAL A 281 13.29 -5.30 -0.25
C VAL A 281 14.76 -5.11 0.10
N SER A 282 15.14 -3.86 0.39
CA SER A 282 16.50 -3.58 0.82
C SER A 282 16.87 -4.40 2.05
N ALA A 283 18.08 -4.96 2.05
CA ALA A 283 18.65 -5.53 3.26
C ALA A 283 18.71 -4.46 4.37
N ALA A 284 18.51 -4.87 5.59
CA ALA A 284 18.62 -4.01 6.76
C ALA A 284 19.31 -4.76 7.90
N PRO A 285 20.64 -4.98 7.78
CA PRO A 285 21.39 -5.75 8.77
C PRO A 285 21.38 -5.12 10.15
N ALA A 286 21.26 -3.80 10.24
CA ALA A 286 21.16 -3.05 11.50
C ALA A 286 19.76 -3.11 12.14
N CYS A 287 18.80 -3.83 11.53
CA CYS A 287 17.48 -3.96 12.11
C CYS A 287 17.43 -5.13 13.10
N ASP A 288 17.11 -4.83 14.35
CA ASP A 288 17.06 -5.82 15.43
C ASP A 288 15.91 -6.83 15.31
N THR A 289 14.91 -6.55 14.47
CA THR A 289 13.77 -7.44 14.31
C THR A 289 14.09 -8.55 13.29
N ALA A 290 13.79 -9.80 13.65
CA ALA A 290 13.98 -10.94 12.77
C ALA A 290 13.11 -10.83 11.48
N LEU A 291 11.93 -10.24 11.60
CA LEU A 291 10.99 -10.02 10.50
C LEU A 291 10.55 -8.56 10.44
N ARG A 292 10.49 -8.03 9.22
CA ARG A 292 10.01 -6.68 8.91
C ARG A 292 8.71 -6.78 8.13
N TRP A 293 7.65 -6.23 8.66
CA TRP A 293 6.32 -6.33 8.06
C TRP A 293 6.01 -5.14 7.18
N ALA A 294 5.39 -5.40 6.04
CA ALA A 294 4.88 -4.38 5.12
C ALA A 294 3.64 -4.84 4.38
N PHE A 295 2.84 -3.88 3.95
CA PHE A 295 1.78 -4.12 2.98
C PHE A 295 2.34 -4.01 1.56
N LEU A 296 2.03 -5.00 0.73
CA LEU A 296 2.46 -5.07 -0.66
C LEU A 296 1.23 -5.09 -1.56
N PRO A 297 0.86 -3.95 -2.16
CA PRO A 297 -0.18 -3.93 -3.18
C PRO A 297 0.37 -4.47 -4.50
N VAL A 298 -0.37 -5.40 -5.09
CA VAL A 298 -0.10 -5.98 -6.41
C VAL A 298 -1.32 -5.77 -7.29
N GLU A 299 -1.14 -5.11 -8.43
CA GLU A 299 -2.19 -4.91 -9.41
C GLU A 299 -1.92 -5.74 -10.67
N LEU A 300 -2.96 -6.35 -11.19
CA LEU A 300 -2.98 -6.92 -12.52
C LEU A 300 -3.61 -5.93 -13.49
N ASP A 301 -2.85 -5.50 -14.48
CA ASP A 301 -3.30 -4.58 -15.52
C ASP A 301 -3.02 -5.19 -16.91
N ASN A 302 -4.06 -5.59 -17.63
CA ASN A 302 -4.02 -6.04 -19.03
C ASN A 302 -2.78 -6.89 -19.39
N HIS A 303 -2.59 -8.04 -18.76
CA HIS A 303 -1.41 -8.94 -18.90
C HIS A 303 -0.12 -8.45 -18.20
N LYS A 304 -0.13 -7.27 -17.59
CA LYS A 304 1.02 -6.75 -16.84
C LYS A 304 0.58 -6.54 -15.40
N TYR A 305 1.39 -6.97 -14.47
CA TYR A 305 1.16 -6.62 -13.07
C TYR A 305 2.09 -5.49 -12.67
N ARG A 306 1.56 -4.59 -11.90
CA ARG A 306 2.32 -3.53 -11.24
C ARG A 306 2.35 -3.81 -9.74
N ILE A 307 3.49 -3.55 -9.15
CA ILE A 307 3.63 -3.51 -7.71
C ILE A 307 3.84 -2.06 -7.33
N SER A 308 2.92 -1.52 -6.54
CA SER A 308 3.09 -0.21 -5.95
C SER A 308 4.07 -0.31 -4.78
N HIS A 309 4.98 0.63 -4.72
CA HIS A 309 5.96 0.73 -3.64
C HIS A 309 5.48 1.58 -2.47
N ARG A 310 4.24 2.08 -2.55
CA ARG A 310 3.63 2.94 -1.53
C ARG A 310 2.29 2.35 -1.11
N GLY A 311 2.31 1.59 -0.06
CA GLY A 311 1.13 1.10 0.63
C GLY A 311 1.03 1.74 2.00
#